data_cc5d8c36c4b9ee7f3858c3409ea95440
#
_entry.id   cc5d8c36c4b9ee7f3858c3409ea95440
#
_cell.length_a   1.000
_cell.length_b   1.000
_cell.length_c   1.000
_cell.angle_alpha   90.00
_cell.angle_beta   90.00
_cell.angle_gamma   90.00
#
_symmetry.space_group_name_H-M   'P 1'
#
loop_
_entity.id
_entity.type
_entity.pdbx_description
1 polymer ?
#
loop_
_entity_poly.entity_id
_entity_poly.type
_entity_poly.pdbx_seq_one_letter_code
_entity_poly.pdbx_strand_id
1 'polypeptide(L)'
;MKQFMDKDFLLTNEVAKELFFDVANTMPIVDYHCHINPKEIAEDRKFENITQVWLGGDHYKWRQMRSNGVDEYYITGDAPDREKFQKWAETLEKAIGNPLFHWSHLELQRYFGYHGVLNSKTAEEVWNLCNEKLQQDDMSVRNLIKNSNVKLLCTTDDPIDDLHWHKVIKADETFDVKVLPAWRPDKAMRINKPEFADYMSKLATVSDVEIHTFEDMKKAIIKRMEYFNEMGCLVSDHGLDYVMYAPASDEEIEKIFEKGLNHEAVTTFECDQYKTAFLLFIAKEYKRLGWVMQLHYGCKRDNNTTMYNKLGPDTGYDCISNYAPADQLTNMLDAINENGGLPKIILYSLNPGDDELIGTVLGCFQNSDAIGKIQQGSAWWFNDNKTGMEKQMTSLANLGLLGNFLGMLTDSRSFLSYSRHEYFRRIMCNLIGTWVENGEYPYDKENLTEIVKGISYNNAVRYFGFDL
;
A
#
# COMPACT_ATOMS: atom_id res chain seq x y z
N MET A 1 -24.30 27.45 -2.00
CA MET A 1 -23.87 26.03 -2.20
C MET A 1 -22.47 26.08 -2.77
N LYS A 2 -21.52 25.32 -2.22
CA LYS A 2 -20.16 25.21 -2.79
C LYS A 2 -20.23 24.61 -4.19
N GLN A 3 -19.35 25.01 -5.09
CA GLN A 3 -19.22 24.35 -6.40
C GLN A 3 -18.62 22.95 -6.21
N PHE A 4 -18.92 22.04 -7.16
CA PHE A 4 -18.42 20.69 -7.13
C PHE A 4 -16.89 20.68 -7.26
N MET A 5 -16.23 20.10 -6.28
CA MET A 5 -14.77 19.95 -6.21
C MET A 5 -13.99 21.22 -6.62
N ASP A 6 -14.43 22.36 -6.07
CA ASP A 6 -13.74 23.65 -6.23
C ASP A 6 -12.33 23.61 -5.56
N LYS A 7 -11.60 24.74 -5.63
CA LYS A 7 -10.26 24.83 -5.02
C LYS A 7 -10.25 24.51 -3.52
N ASP A 8 -11.36 24.76 -2.81
CA ASP A 8 -11.52 24.53 -1.38
C ASP A 8 -12.15 23.15 -1.06
N PHE A 9 -12.17 22.24 -2.03
CA PHE A 9 -12.68 20.88 -1.85
C PHE A 9 -12.09 20.23 -0.59
N LEU A 10 -12.94 19.71 0.29
CA LEU A 10 -12.64 19.12 1.61
C LEU A 10 -12.06 20.10 2.65
N LEU A 11 -11.79 21.34 2.32
CA LEU A 11 -11.29 22.36 3.26
C LEU A 11 -12.45 23.26 3.72
N THR A 12 -12.75 23.22 5.02
CA THR A 12 -13.96 23.86 5.57
C THR A 12 -13.69 25.11 6.39
N ASN A 13 -12.42 25.39 6.73
CA ASN A 13 -12.03 26.54 7.55
C ASN A 13 -10.73 27.18 7.02
N GLU A 14 -10.42 28.38 7.47
CA GLU A 14 -9.30 29.17 6.93
C GLU A 14 -7.94 28.57 7.33
N VAL A 15 -7.78 28.05 8.54
CA VAL A 15 -6.55 27.38 8.97
C VAL A 15 -6.27 26.16 8.10
N ALA A 16 -7.30 25.35 7.80
CA ALA A 16 -7.17 24.21 6.91
C ALA A 16 -6.68 24.60 5.52
N LYS A 17 -7.21 25.70 4.96
CA LYS A 17 -6.80 26.22 3.66
C LYS A 17 -5.36 26.69 3.67
N GLU A 18 -4.95 27.45 4.69
CA GLU A 18 -3.57 27.90 4.86
C GLU A 18 -2.62 26.69 4.93
N LEU A 19 -2.89 25.72 5.82
CA LEU A 19 -2.06 24.54 5.98
C LEU A 19 -1.96 23.71 4.71
N PHE A 20 -3.05 23.64 3.94
CA PHE A 20 -3.03 22.89 2.69
C PHE A 20 -2.29 23.65 1.58
N PHE A 21 -2.71 24.87 1.25
CA PHE A 21 -2.17 25.59 0.09
C PHE A 21 -0.73 26.06 0.28
N ASP A 22 -0.40 26.55 1.47
CA ASP A 22 0.92 27.14 1.74
C ASP A 22 1.95 26.06 2.14
N VAL A 23 1.51 24.89 2.64
CA VAL A 23 2.41 23.87 3.18
C VAL A 23 2.22 22.52 2.50
N ALA A 24 1.12 21.80 2.77
CA ALA A 24 0.99 20.40 2.37
C ALA A 24 1.05 20.20 0.84
N ASN A 25 0.42 21.09 0.07
CA ASN A 25 0.37 21.02 -1.39
C ASN A 25 1.72 21.27 -2.06
N THR A 26 2.65 21.93 -1.36
CA THR A 26 4.00 22.21 -1.88
C THR A 26 4.97 21.05 -1.65
N MET A 27 4.63 20.13 -0.75
CA MET A 27 5.52 19.01 -0.39
C MET A 27 5.59 17.95 -1.51
N PRO A 28 6.77 17.38 -1.75
CA PRO A 28 6.91 16.27 -2.66
C PRO A 28 6.15 15.02 -2.16
N ILE A 29 6.13 13.98 -2.99
CA ILE A 29 5.57 12.67 -2.66
C ILE A 29 6.69 11.65 -2.47
N VAL A 30 6.60 10.91 -1.38
CA VAL A 30 7.26 9.62 -1.15
C VAL A 30 6.16 8.57 -1.07
N ASP A 31 6.09 7.69 -2.06
CA ASP A 31 5.12 6.59 -2.09
C ASP A 31 5.81 5.30 -1.65
N TYR A 32 5.91 5.11 -0.34
CA TYR A 32 6.71 4.04 0.25
C TYR A 32 6.06 2.65 0.19
N HIS A 33 4.87 2.53 -0.41
CA HIS A 33 4.23 1.25 -0.72
C HIS A 33 3.24 1.42 -1.88
N CYS A 34 3.52 0.78 -3.00
CA CYS A 34 2.64 0.72 -4.16
C CYS A 34 2.82 -0.61 -4.93
N HIS A 35 1.93 -0.86 -5.86
CA HIS A 35 1.97 -2.02 -6.77
C HIS A 35 2.23 -1.60 -8.23
N ILE A 36 2.89 -0.47 -8.43
CA ILE A 36 3.29 0.01 -9.75
C ILE A 36 4.28 -0.98 -10.39
N ASN A 37 4.09 -1.26 -11.67
CA ASN A 37 4.96 -2.15 -12.42
C ASN A 37 6.25 -1.41 -12.86
N PRO A 38 7.45 -1.78 -12.35
CA PRO A 38 8.69 -1.11 -12.70
C PRO A 38 9.05 -1.22 -14.19
N LYS A 39 8.56 -2.25 -14.89
CA LYS A 39 8.73 -2.36 -16.34
C LYS A 39 8.12 -1.18 -17.08
N GLU A 40 6.92 -0.75 -16.72
CA GLU A 40 6.23 0.36 -17.36
C GLU A 40 6.99 1.69 -17.16
N ILE A 41 7.68 1.85 -16.01
CA ILE A 41 8.56 3.00 -15.75
C ILE A 41 9.84 2.90 -16.60
N ALA A 42 10.46 1.71 -16.65
CA ALA A 42 11.69 1.50 -17.40
C ALA A 42 11.50 1.77 -18.91
N GLU A 43 10.38 1.29 -19.47
CA GLU A 43 10.01 1.46 -20.88
C GLU A 43 9.37 2.81 -21.19
N ASP A 44 9.13 3.66 -20.18
CA ASP A 44 8.41 4.94 -20.28
C ASP A 44 7.11 4.81 -21.09
N ARG A 45 6.29 3.85 -20.68
CA ARG A 45 5.06 3.48 -21.38
C ARG A 45 4.14 4.69 -21.62
N LYS A 46 3.52 4.74 -22.81
CA LYS A 46 2.34 5.58 -23.08
C LYS A 46 1.10 4.72 -23.14
N PHE A 47 0.02 5.16 -22.51
CA PHE A 47 -1.27 4.46 -22.55
C PHE A 47 -2.05 4.87 -23.79
N GLU A 48 -2.69 3.92 -24.45
CA GLU A 48 -3.49 4.17 -25.63
C GLU A 48 -4.83 4.88 -25.29
N ASN A 49 -5.37 4.57 -24.10
CA ASN A 49 -6.65 5.12 -23.66
C ASN A 49 -6.79 5.09 -22.13
N ILE A 50 -7.77 5.83 -21.62
CA ILE A 50 -8.03 5.99 -20.18
C ILE A 50 -8.50 4.69 -19.51
N THR A 51 -9.13 3.76 -20.23
CA THR A 51 -9.54 2.46 -19.69
C THR A 51 -8.32 1.65 -19.24
N GLN A 52 -7.25 1.64 -20.03
CA GLN A 52 -6.03 0.93 -19.67
C GLN A 52 -5.42 1.46 -18.37
N VAL A 53 -5.47 2.78 -18.15
CA VAL A 53 -4.97 3.40 -16.92
C VAL A 53 -5.87 3.11 -15.72
N TRP A 54 -7.18 3.17 -15.90
CA TRP A 54 -8.15 3.12 -14.80
C TRP A 54 -8.66 1.73 -14.47
N LEU A 55 -8.82 0.87 -15.46
CA LEU A 55 -9.46 -0.44 -15.30
C LEU A 55 -8.50 -1.61 -15.53
N GLY A 56 -7.27 -1.35 -15.91
CA GLY A 56 -6.29 -2.40 -16.23
C GLY A 56 -5.90 -3.31 -15.06
N GLY A 57 -6.11 -2.88 -13.82
CA GLY A 57 -5.75 -3.68 -12.63
C GLY A 57 -6.42 -3.18 -11.34
N ASP A 58 -7.42 -2.31 -11.44
CA ASP A 58 -8.06 -1.68 -10.28
C ASP A 58 -9.29 -2.46 -9.82
N HIS A 59 -9.06 -3.41 -8.91
CA HIS A 59 -10.14 -4.20 -8.32
C HIS A 59 -11.11 -3.38 -7.44
N TYR A 60 -10.80 -2.15 -7.04
CA TYR A 60 -11.74 -1.24 -6.37
C TYR A 60 -12.86 -0.83 -7.33
N LYS A 61 -12.48 -0.42 -8.55
CA LYS A 61 -13.42 -0.04 -9.60
C LYS A 61 -14.24 -1.24 -10.08
N TRP A 62 -13.60 -2.39 -10.32
CA TRP A 62 -14.26 -3.64 -10.71
C TRP A 62 -15.34 -4.04 -9.72
N ARG A 63 -15.07 -3.92 -8.42
CA ARG A 63 -16.02 -4.23 -7.34
C ARG A 63 -17.29 -3.35 -7.45
N GLN A 64 -17.13 -2.05 -7.71
CA GLN A 64 -18.27 -1.15 -7.87
C GLN A 64 -19.06 -1.41 -9.15
N MET A 65 -18.39 -1.73 -10.25
CA MET A 65 -19.07 -2.11 -11.49
C MET A 65 -19.93 -3.36 -11.28
N ARG A 66 -19.44 -4.39 -10.59
CA ARG A 66 -20.24 -5.56 -10.20
C ARG A 66 -21.41 -5.20 -9.30
N SER A 67 -21.21 -4.31 -8.33
CA SER A 67 -22.28 -3.81 -7.47
C SER A 67 -23.37 -3.06 -8.26
N ASN A 68 -23.03 -2.49 -9.41
CA ASN A 68 -23.97 -1.87 -10.34
C ASN A 68 -24.60 -2.87 -11.34
N GLY A 69 -24.32 -4.18 -11.20
CA GLY A 69 -24.88 -5.21 -12.09
C GLY A 69 -24.24 -5.27 -13.47
N VAL A 70 -23.03 -4.72 -13.66
CA VAL A 70 -22.30 -4.79 -14.92
C VAL A 70 -21.81 -6.22 -15.14
N ASP A 71 -22.03 -6.74 -16.35
CA ASP A 71 -21.57 -8.06 -16.75
C ASP A 71 -20.02 -8.12 -16.76
N GLU A 72 -19.45 -9.27 -16.34
CA GLU A 72 -18.02 -9.47 -16.23
C GLU A 72 -17.28 -9.29 -17.56
N TYR A 73 -17.97 -9.46 -18.69
CA TYR A 73 -17.45 -9.17 -20.03
C TYR A 73 -16.91 -7.74 -20.16
N TYR A 74 -17.60 -6.77 -19.51
CA TYR A 74 -17.21 -5.35 -19.49
C TYR A 74 -16.27 -4.96 -18.36
N ILE A 75 -15.93 -5.87 -17.45
CA ILE A 75 -15.08 -5.60 -16.30
C ILE A 75 -13.68 -6.17 -16.54
N THR A 76 -13.53 -7.49 -16.49
CA THR A 76 -12.28 -8.20 -16.70
C THR A 76 -12.25 -9.01 -18.01
N GLY A 77 -13.39 -9.11 -18.72
CA GLY A 77 -13.51 -9.80 -19.99
C GLY A 77 -13.02 -8.97 -21.19
N ASP A 78 -13.35 -9.41 -22.40
CA ASP A 78 -12.80 -8.93 -23.66
C ASP A 78 -13.60 -7.82 -24.35
N ALA A 79 -14.48 -7.12 -23.62
CA ALA A 79 -15.21 -5.99 -24.17
C ALA A 79 -14.23 -4.88 -24.66
N PRO A 80 -14.59 -4.13 -25.72
CA PRO A 80 -13.79 -2.99 -26.15
C PRO A 80 -13.61 -1.96 -25.02
N ASP A 81 -12.41 -1.38 -24.92
CA ASP A 81 -12.05 -0.41 -23.88
C ASP A 81 -13.03 0.76 -23.77
N ARG A 82 -13.55 1.23 -24.92
CA ARG A 82 -14.57 2.30 -24.94
C ARG A 82 -15.87 1.88 -24.25
N GLU A 83 -16.30 0.64 -24.41
CA GLU A 83 -17.52 0.12 -23.78
C GLU A 83 -17.31 -0.10 -22.28
N LYS A 84 -16.13 -0.61 -21.87
CA LYS A 84 -15.73 -0.70 -20.46
C LYS A 84 -15.76 0.68 -19.79
N PHE A 85 -15.23 1.71 -20.46
CA PHE A 85 -15.26 3.07 -19.95
C PHE A 85 -16.69 3.61 -19.78
N GLN A 86 -17.57 3.33 -20.75
CA GLN A 86 -18.98 3.69 -20.63
C GLN A 86 -19.63 3.05 -19.39
N LYS A 87 -19.37 1.76 -19.16
CA LYS A 87 -19.88 1.05 -17.99
C LYS A 87 -19.34 1.59 -16.67
N TRP A 88 -18.09 2.03 -16.67
CA TRP A 88 -17.51 2.73 -15.51
C TRP A 88 -18.21 4.08 -15.27
N ALA A 89 -18.41 4.89 -16.30
CA ALA A 89 -19.11 6.18 -16.21
C ALA A 89 -20.54 6.03 -15.67
N GLU A 90 -21.29 5.03 -16.16
CA GLU A 90 -22.62 4.66 -15.68
C GLU A 90 -22.61 4.20 -14.21
N THR A 91 -21.56 3.54 -13.78
CA THR A 91 -21.38 3.10 -12.40
C THR A 91 -21.06 4.30 -11.49
N LEU A 92 -20.19 5.19 -11.96
CA LEU A 92 -19.71 6.34 -11.19
C LEU A 92 -20.85 7.30 -10.81
N GLU A 93 -21.88 7.44 -11.66
CA GLU A 93 -23.09 8.23 -11.35
C GLU A 93 -23.76 7.84 -10.02
N LYS A 94 -23.63 6.58 -9.62
CA LYS A 94 -24.25 6.03 -8.41
C LYS A 94 -23.32 6.00 -7.21
N ALA A 95 -22.06 6.42 -7.39
CA ALA A 95 -21.01 6.34 -6.37
C ALA A 95 -21.04 7.53 -5.41
N ILE A 96 -22.22 8.02 -5.04
CA ILE A 96 -22.36 9.12 -4.06
C ILE A 96 -21.76 8.69 -2.71
N GLY A 97 -20.85 9.49 -2.17
CA GLY A 97 -20.15 9.20 -0.91
C GLY A 97 -19.00 8.18 -1.02
N ASN A 98 -18.81 7.57 -2.19
CA ASN A 98 -17.70 6.64 -2.43
C ASN A 98 -16.42 7.42 -2.81
N PRO A 99 -15.23 7.06 -2.27
CA PRO A 99 -13.99 7.75 -2.59
C PRO A 99 -13.63 7.68 -4.07
N LEU A 100 -14.02 6.64 -4.80
CA LEU A 100 -13.76 6.52 -6.24
C LEU A 100 -14.41 7.65 -7.06
N PHE A 101 -15.53 8.21 -6.58
CA PHE A 101 -16.12 9.39 -7.20
C PHE A 101 -15.19 10.61 -7.08
N HIS A 102 -14.66 10.85 -5.89
CA HIS A 102 -13.72 11.93 -5.65
C HIS A 102 -12.38 11.71 -6.37
N TRP A 103 -11.80 10.51 -6.28
CA TRP A 103 -10.52 10.21 -6.91
C TRP A 103 -10.58 10.31 -8.42
N SER A 104 -11.61 9.74 -9.06
CA SER A 104 -11.78 9.83 -10.52
C SER A 104 -11.88 11.29 -11.00
N HIS A 105 -12.65 12.13 -10.29
CA HIS A 105 -12.78 13.53 -10.68
C HIS A 105 -11.53 14.36 -10.32
N LEU A 106 -10.81 14.01 -9.25
CA LEU A 106 -9.54 14.66 -8.93
C LEU A 106 -8.48 14.34 -9.98
N GLU A 107 -8.41 13.10 -10.44
CA GLU A 107 -7.55 12.65 -11.54
C GLU A 107 -7.91 13.37 -12.84
N LEU A 108 -9.20 13.48 -13.18
CA LEU A 108 -9.66 14.23 -14.35
C LEU A 108 -9.25 15.70 -14.31
N GLN A 109 -9.37 16.34 -13.14
CA GLN A 109 -8.95 17.73 -12.98
C GLN A 109 -7.44 17.91 -13.06
N ARG A 110 -6.65 17.06 -12.43
CA ARG A 110 -5.18 17.25 -12.29
C ARG A 110 -4.42 16.85 -13.53
N TYR A 111 -4.80 15.77 -14.17
CA TYR A 111 -4.06 15.24 -15.33
C TYR A 111 -4.66 15.64 -16.68
N PHE A 112 -5.97 15.86 -16.72
CA PHE A 112 -6.67 16.10 -17.98
C PHE A 112 -7.30 17.50 -18.09
N GLY A 113 -7.31 18.29 -17.00
CA GLY A 113 -7.91 19.63 -16.99
C GLY A 113 -9.44 19.63 -17.11
N TYR A 114 -10.10 18.48 -16.86
CA TYR A 114 -11.54 18.37 -16.94
C TYR A 114 -12.19 18.65 -15.59
N HIS A 115 -12.98 19.72 -15.51
CA HIS A 115 -13.68 20.17 -14.29
C HIS A 115 -15.19 19.83 -14.29
N GLY A 116 -15.67 19.12 -15.30
CA GLY A 116 -17.03 18.64 -15.36
C GLY A 116 -17.26 17.38 -14.52
N VAL A 117 -18.42 16.78 -14.67
CA VAL A 117 -18.79 15.52 -14.00
C VAL A 117 -18.81 14.39 -15.01
N LEU A 118 -18.07 13.32 -14.75
CA LEU A 118 -18.12 12.08 -15.52
C LEU A 118 -19.38 11.30 -15.17
N ASN A 119 -20.20 11.05 -16.18
CA ASN A 119 -21.42 10.27 -16.09
C ASN A 119 -21.74 9.64 -17.46
N SER A 120 -22.84 8.90 -17.56
CA SER A 120 -23.25 8.22 -18.80
C SER A 120 -23.39 9.15 -20.01
N LYS A 121 -23.74 10.43 -19.79
CA LYS A 121 -23.98 11.42 -20.86
C LYS A 121 -22.70 12.14 -21.29
N THR A 122 -21.74 12.29 -20.38
CA THR A 122 -20.46 12.96 -20.63
C THR A 122 -19.32 11.99 -20.95
N ALA A 123 -19.59 10.68 -20.91
CA ALA A 123 -18.58 9.64 -21.13
C ALA A 123 -17.83 9.79 -22.47
N GLU A 124 -18.54 10.14 -23.56
CA GLU A 124 -17.92 10.34 -24.88
C GLU A 124 -16.96 11.53 -24.91
N GLU A 125 -17.41 12.66 -24.34
CA GLU A 125 -16.58 13.87 -24.23
C GLU A 125 -15.32 13.60 -23.43
N VAL A 126 -15.45 12.97 -22.24
CA VAL A 126 -14.32 12.66 -21.36
C VAL A 126 -13.38 11.64 -22.00
N TRP A 127 -13.93 10.61 -22.67
CA TRP A 127 -13.14 9.62 -23.40
C TRP A 127 -12.24 10.28 -24.45
N ASN A 128 -12.82 11.12 -25.28
CA ASN A 128 -12.07 11.80 -26.35
C ASN A 128 -11.01 12.73 -25.78
N LEU A 129 -11.36 13.56 -24.79
CA LEU A 129 -10.45 14.49 -24.14
C LEU A 129 -9.27 13.76 -23.46
N CYS A 130 -9.56 12.71 -22.68
CA CYS A 130 -8.51 11.97 -21.97
C CYS A 130 -7.56 11.26 -22.98
N ASN A 131 -8.10 10.64 -24.00
CA ASN A 131 -7.30 9.89 -24.96
C ASN A 131 -6.46 10.81 -25.85
N GLU A 132 -6.97 11.97 -26.24
CA GLU A 132 -6.17 13.00 -26.93
C GLU A 132 -5.00 13.46 -26.04
N LYS A 133 -5.27 13.72 -24.75
CA LYS A 133 -4.24 14.13 -23.79
C LYS A 133 -3.19 13.04 -23.56
N LEU A 134 -3.60 11.76 -23.43
CA LEU A 134 -2.68 10.63 -23.21
C LEU A 134 -1.67 10.42 -24.36
N GLN A 135 -1.96 10.92 -25.58
CA GLN A 135 -1.01 10.84 -26.69
C GLN A 135 0.08 11.92 -26.64
N GLN A 136 -0.05 12.91 -25.77
CA GLN A 136 0.96 13.97 -25.63
C GLN A 136 2.21 13.43 -24.91
N ASP A 137 3.36 14.07 -25.17
CA ASP A 137 4.64 13.60 -24.62
C ASP A 137 4.72 13.73 -23.10
N ASP A 138 4.05 14.71 -22.52
CA ASP A 138 3.99 14.95 -21.09
C ASP A 138 3.13 13.94 -20.31
N MET A 139 2.52 12.97 -20.99
CA MET A 139 1.63 11.94 -20.41
C MET A 139 2.24 10.52 -20.45
N SER A 140 3.52 10.38 -20.72
CA SER A 140 4.20 9.11 -20.48
C SER A 140 4.28 8.78 -18.98
N VAL A 141 4.47 7.52 -18.64
CA VAL A 141 4.55 7.04 -17.25
C VAL A 141 5.56 7.84 -16.42
N ARG A 142 6.76 8.09 -16.96
CA ARG A 142 7.78 8.88 -16.26
C ARG A 142 7.35 10.33 -16.05
N ASN A 143 6.69 10.92 -17.04
CA ASN A 143 6.19 12.27 -16.91
C ASN A 143 5.00 12.38 -15.96
N LEU A 144 4.10 11.40 -15.91
CA LEU A 144 3.04 11.33 -14.90
C LEU A 144 3.61 11.31 -13.47
N ILE A 145 4.67 10.52 -13.24
CA ILE A 145 5.37 10.46 -11.95
C ILE A 145 6.02 11.81 -11.61
N LYS A 146 6.79 12.39 -12.54
CA LYS A 146 7.48 13.68 -12.35
C LYS A 146 6.49 14.84 -12.13
N ASN A 147 5.45 14.92 -12.95
CA ASN A 147 4.42 15.96 -12.88
C ASN A 147 3.61 15.88 -11.56
N SER A 148 3.55 14.69 -10.94
CA SER A 148 2.96 14.50 -9.61
C SER A 148 3.90 14.88 -8.47
N ASN A 149 5.11 15.38 -8.76
CA ASN A 149 6.15 15.73 -7.78
C ASN A 149 6.56 14.54 -6.88
N VAL A 150 6.60 13.33 -7.45
CA VAL A 150 7.10 12.12 -6.76
C VAL A 150 8.63 12.15 -6.76
N LYS A 151 9.25 11.92 -5.60
CA LYS A 151 10.71 11.81 -5.44
C LYS A 151 11.18 10.39 -5.29
N LEU A 152 10.33 9.55 -4.71
CA LEU A 152 10.62 8.14 -4.49
C LEU A 152 9.33 7.34 -4.49
N LEU A 153 9.39 6.14 -5.05
CA LEU A 153 8.37 5.11 -4.87
C LEU A 153 9.02 3.75 -4.58
N CYS A 154 8.35 2.95 -3.72
CA CYS A 154 8.71 1.56 -3.46
C CYS A 154 7.69 0.65 -4.11
N THR A 155 8.16 -0.24 -4.96
CA THR A 155 7.35 -1.28 -5.62
C THR A 155 7.03 -2.42 -4.65
N THR A 156 6.48 -3.52 -5.13
CA THR A 156 6.24 -4.73 -4.33
C THR A 156 6.80 -5.92 -5.07
N ASP A 157 7.89 -6.51 -4.55
CA ASP A 157 8.71 -7.46 -5.28
C ASP A 157 8.90 -8.77 -4.50
N ASP A 158 8.87 -9.89 -5.22
CA ASP A 158 9.03 -11.22 -4.66
C ASP A 158 10.52 -11.55 -4.45
N PRO A 159 10.91 -12.29 -3.39
CA PRO A 159 12.29 -12.77 -3.19
C PRO A 159 12.97 -13.40 -4.41
N ILE A 160 12.21 -14.03 -5.31
CA ILE A 160 12.75 -14.66 -6.51
C ILE A 160 12.92 -13.72 -7.70
N ASP A 161 12.48 -12.46 -7.60
CA ASP A 161 12.59 -11.49 -8.69
C ASP A 161 14.05 -11.10 -8.96
N ASP A 162 14.41 -10.99 -10.23
CA ASP A 162 15.76 -10.62 -10.67
C ASP A 162 16.03 -9.11 -10.59
N LEU A 163 15.01 -8.31 -10.29
CA LEU A 163 15.02 -6.85 -10.22
C LEU A 163 15.61 -6.19 -11.48
N HIS A 164 15.45 -6.84 -12.64
CA HIS A 164 16.00 -6.35 -13.91
C HIS A 164 15.56 -4.91 -14.19
N TRP A 165 14.27 -4.61 -14.04
CA TRP A 165 13.74 -3.29 -14.37
C TRP A 165 14.21 -2.21 -13.39
N HIS A 166 14.41 -2.55 -12.12
CA HIS A 166 15.03 -1.63 -11.16
C HIS A 166 16.46 -1.29 -11.54
N LYS A 167 17.24 -2.26 -12.04
CA LYS A 167 18.60 -1.99 -12.55
C LYS A 167 18.58 -1.07 -13.77
N VAL A 168 17.65 -1.30 -14.70
CA VAL A 168 17.49 -0.45 -15.88
C VAL A 168 17.15 0.98 -15.49
N ILE A 169 16.17 1.16 -14.57
CA ILE A 169 15.78 2.49 -14.09
C ILE A 169 16.95 3.18 -13.36
N LYS A 170 17.63 2.45 -12.46
CA LYS A 170 18.76 2.99 -11.67
C LYS A 170 19.92 3.44 -12.54
N ALA A 171 20.13 2.81 -13.69
CA ALA A 171 21.20 3.16 -14.64
C ALA A 171 20.83 4.33 -15.57
N ASP A 172 19.59 4.75 -15.61
CA ASP A 172 19.10 5.80 -16.50
C ASP A 172 19.14 7.17 -15.81
N GLU A 173 20.20 7.95 -16.09
CA GLU A 173 20.39 9.28 -15.53
C GLU A 173 19.34 10.31 -16.00
N THR A 174 18.51 10.00 -16.99
CA THR A 174 17.45 10.90 -17.47
C THR A 174 16.19 10.87 -16.59
N PHE A 175 16.11 9.90 -15.67
CA PHE A 175 15.01 9.75 -14.74
C PHE A 175 15.48 9.88 -13.29
N ASP A 176 15.21 11.02 -12.67
CA ASP A 176 15.71 11.43 -11.36
C ASP A 176 14.84 10.95 -10.17
N VAL A 177 13.73 10.25 -10.43
CA VAL A 177 12.88 9.67 -9.38
C VAL A 177 13.44 8.32 -8.94
N LYS A 178 13.62 8.13 -7.64
CA LYS A 178 14.09 6.85 -7.08
C LYS A 178 12.97 5.80 -7.11
N VAL A 179 13.24 4.66 -7.74
CA VAL A 179 12.36 3.49 -7.73
C VAL A 179 13.08 2.36 -7.01
N LEU A 180 12.64 2.04 -5.80
CA LEU A 180 13.27 1.05 -4.94
C LEU A 180 12.41 -0.22 -4.87
N PRO A 181 13.04 -1.40 -4.83
CA PRO A 181 12.30 -2.62 -4.56
C PRO A 181 11.84 -2.66 -3.09
N ALA A 182 10.67 -3.23 -2.84
CA ALA A 182 10.24 -3.61 -1.50
C ALA A 182 10.09 -5.14 -1.42
N TRP A 183 10.56 -5.69 -0.33
CA TRP A 183 10.66 -7.12 -0.08
C TRP A 183 9.32 -7.71 0.39
N ARG A 184 8.70 -8.59 -0.40
CA ARG A 184 7.44 -9.27 -0.04
C ARG A 184 7.55 -10.79 -0.12
N PRO A 185 7.90 -11.46 1.00
CA PRO A 185 8.17 -12.89 1.02
C PRO A 185 6.92 -13.76 1.25
N ASP A 186 5.73 -13.28 0.97
CA ASP A 186 4.45 -13.94 1.29
C ASP A 186 4.37 -15.37 0.75
N LYS A 187 4.92 -15.64 -0.45
CA LYS A 187 4.89 -16.98 -1.03
C LYS A 187 5.74 -17.99 -0.25
N ALA A 188 6.85 -17.51 0.35
CA ALA A 188 7.66 -18.34 1.24
C ALA A 188 6.94 -18.68 2.56
N MET A 189 5.93 -17.90 2.94
CA MET A 189 5.13 -18.12 4.14
C MET A 189 3.89 -19.02 3.92
N ARG A 190 3.51 -19.25 2.67
CA ARG A 190 2.25 -19.97 2.32
C ARG A 190 2.46 -21.47 2.25
N ILE A 191 2.99 -22.10 3.32
CA ILE A 191 3.33 -23.53 3.37
C ILE A 191 2.15 -24.47 3.13
N ASN A 192 0.93 -24.00 3.38
CA ASN A 192 -0.32 -24.75 3.17
C ASN A 192 -0.86 -24.65 1.72
N LYS A 193 -0.15 -23.98 0.81
CA LYS A 193 -0.58 -23.85 -0.59
C LYS A 193 0.12 -24.87 -1.47
N PRO A 194 -0.55 -25.42 -2.50
CA PRO A 194 0.03 -26.41 -3.40
C PRO A 194 1.32 -25.95 -4.08
N GLU A 195 1.47 -24.65 -4.32
CA GLU A 195 2.59 -24.03 -5.02
C GLU A 195 3.86 -23.88 -4.14
N PHE A 196 3.79 -24.22 -2.85
CA PHE A 196 4.89 -23.98 -1.91
C PHE A 196 6.18 -24.67 -2.30
N ALA A 197 6.14 -25.97 -2.60
CA ALA A 197 7.33 -26.75 -2.98
C ALA A 197 7.95 -26.25 -4.30
N ASP A 198 7.10 -25.92 -5.29
CA ASP A 198 7.56 -25.31 -6.55
C ASP A 198 8.22 -23.94 -6.31
N TYR A 199 7.68 -23.15 -5.38
CA TYR A 199 8.27 -21.88 -5.00
C TYR A 199 9.64 -22.07 -4.32
N MET A 200 9.78 -23.04 -3.41
CA MET A 200 11.07 -23.37 -2.78
C MET A 200 12.11 -23.80 -3.82
N SER A 201 11.71 -24.56 -4.84
CA SER A 201 12.59 -24.95 -5.96
C SER A 201 13.08 -23.73 -6.77
N LYS A 202 12.20 -22.76 -7.01
CA LYS A 202 12.58 -21.49 -7.67
C LYS A 202 13.51 -20.66 -6.79
N LEU A 203 13.21 -20.55 -5.50
CA LEU A 203 14.04 -19.85 -4.54
C LEU A 203 15.44 -20.47 -4.46
N ALA A 204 15.54 -21.81 -4.43
CA ALA A 204 16.80 -22.53 -4.48
C ALA A 204 17.62 -22.15 -5.72
N THR A 205 16.98 -22.13 -6.89
CA THR A 205 17.61 -21.76 -8.16
C THR A 205 18.17 -20.35 -8.14
N VAL A 206 17.36 -19.34 -7.76
CA VAL A 206 17.79 -17.94 -7.83
C VAL A 206 18.77 -17.55 -6.72
N SER A 207 18.77 -18.29 -5.62
CA SER A 207 19.70 -18.08 -4.50
C SER A 207 20.97 -18.91 -4.63
N ASP A 208 21.01 -19.90 -5.52
CA ASP A 208 22.10 -20.90 -5.61
C ASP A 208 22.35 -21.53 -4.22
N VAL A 209 21.27 -22.02 -3.59
CA VAL A 209 21.25 -22.73 -2.31
C VAL A 209 20.30 -23.90 -2.44
N GLU A 210 20.76 -25.13 -2.23
CA GLU A 210 19.88 -26.30 -2.15
C GLU A 210 18.99 -26.19 -0.91
N ILE A 211 17.68 -26.38 -1.05
CA ILE A 211 16.72 -26.26 0.05
C ILE A 211 16.10 -27.62 0.35
N HIS A 212 16.54 -28.22 1.44
CA HIS A 212 16.03 -29.48 1.99
C HIS A 212 15.46 -29.30 3.40
N THR A 213 15.88 -28.26 4.11
CA THR A 213 15.52 -27.97 5.50
C THR A 213 15.03 -26.52 5.64
N PHE A 214 14.36 -26.24 6.74
CA PHE A 214 13.98 -24.87 7.09
C PHE A 214 15.22 -23.96 7.23
N GLU A 215 16.33 -24.53 7.75
CA GLU A 215 17.60 -23.80 7.87
C GLU A 215 18.20 -23.45 6.49
N ASP A 216 18.09 -24.33 5.49
CA ASP A 216 18.55 -24.03 4.13
C ASP A 216 17.70 -22.94 3.49
N MET A 217 16.36 -22.97 3.71
CA MET A 217 15.47 -21.91 3.26
C MET A 217 15.87 -20.56 3.87
N LYS A 218 16.19 -20.51 5.18
CA LYS A 218 16.68 -19.27 5.81
C LYS A 218 17.95 -18.74 5.13
N LYS A 219 18.91 -19.61 4.81
CA LYS A 219 20.14 -19.23 4.08
C LYS A 219 19.81 -18.65 2.69
N ALA A 220 18.91 -19.30 1.98
CA ALA A 220 18.45 -18.82 0.66
C ALA A 220 17.79 -17.44 0.75
N ILE A 221 16.92 -17.23 1.73
CA ILE A 221 16.25 -15.95 2.00
C ILE A 221 17.28 -14.87 2.33
N ILE A 222 18.24 -15.12 3.23
CA ILE A 222 19.29 -14.15 3.59
C ILE A 222 20.06 -13.74 2.33
N LYS A 223 20.47 -14.70 1.48
CA LYS A 223 21.22 -14.40 0.25
C LYS A 223 20.41 -13.50 -0.69
N ARG A 224 19.10 -13.70 -0.78
CA ARG A 224 18.20 -12.85 -1.57
C ARG A 224 18.00 -11.47 -0.92
N MET A 225 17.92 -11.41 0.41
CA MET A 225 17.82 -10.13 1.12
C MET A 225 19.08 -9.26 0.92
N GLU A 226 20.27 -9.84 0.94
CA GLU A 226 21.51 -9.11 0.62
C GLU A 226 21.47 -8.54 -0.80
N TYR A 227 21.02 -9.32 -1.77
CA TYR A 227 20.83 -8.83 -3.13
C TYR A 227 19.83 -7.68 -3.23
N PHE A 228 18.69 -7.76 -2.55
CA PHE A 228 17.72 -6.67 -2.50
C PHE A 228 18.30 -5.42 -1.80
N ASN A 229 19.10 -5.63 -0.75
CA ASN A 229 19.77 -4.56 -0.03
C ASN A 229 20.78 -3.81 -0.94
N GLU A 230 21.55 -4.52 -1.76
CA GLU A 230 22.44 -3.93 -2.77
C GLU A 230 21.66 -3.10 -3.81
N MET A 231 20.42 -3.48 -4.09
CA MET A 231 19.53 -2.75 -4.99
C MET A 231 18.88 -1.54 -4.34
N GLY A 232 19.06 -1.35 -3.03
CA GLY A 232 18.56 -0.20 -2.27
C GLY A 232 17.23 -0.45 -1.56
N CYS A 233 16.83 -1.71 -1.37
CA CYS A 233 15.66 -2.06 -0.57
C CYS A 233 15.81 -1.58 0.88
N LEU A 234 14.79 -0.93 1.42
CA LEU A 234 14.71 -0.45 2.80
C LEU A 234 13.38 -0.84 3.48
N VAL A 235 12.52 -1.53 2.74
CA VAL A 235 11.13 -1.76 3.11
C VAL A 235 10.79 -3.22 2.88
N SER A 236 10.13 -3.83 3.85
CA SER A 236 9.44 -5.10 3.66
C SER A 236 7.92 -4.94 3.78
N ASP A 237 7.19 -5.85 3.19
CA ASP A 237 5.73 -5.90 3.23
C ASP A 237 5.27 -7.34 3.43
N HIS A 238 4.24 -7.52 4.27
CA HIS A 238 3.61 -8.81 4.54
C HIS A 238 2.09 -8.65 4.48
N GLY A 239 1.44 -9.46 3.65
CA GLY A 239 -0.01 -9.57 3.58
C GLY A 239 -0.50 -10.80 4.35
N LEU A 240 -0.91 -10.59 5.59
CA LEU A 240 -1.35 -11.62 6.52
C LEU A 240 -2.89 -11.60 6.67
N ASP A 241 -3.49 -12.78 6.92
CA ASP A 241 -4.90 -12.82 7.32
C ASP A 241 -5.07 -12.24 8.74
N TYR A 242 -4.16 -12.56 9.63
CA TYR A 242 -3.98 -12.05 10.99
C TYR A 242 -2.50 -12.19 11.40
N VAL A 243 -2.07 -11.49 12.43
CA VAL A 243 -0.74 -11.72 13.01
C VAL A 243 -0.84 -12.91 13.96
N MET A 244 -0.23 -14.03 13.59
CA MET A 244 -0.25 -15.27 14.34
C MET A 244 0.90 -15.35 15.33
N TYR A 245 0.69 -16.06 16.45
CA TYR A 245 1.73 -16.47 17.36
C TYR A 245 1.47 -17.88 17.87
N ALA A 246 2.23 -18.85 17.39
CA ALA A 246 2.18 -20.25 17.79
C ALA A 246 3.63 -20.77 17.84
N PRO A 247 4.32 -20.66 19.00
CA PRO A 247 5.70 -21.10 19.13
C PRO A 247 5.83 -22.61 19.00
N ALA A 248 6.91 -23.08 18.39
CA ALA A 248 7.26 -24.49 18.24
C ALA A 248 8.76 -24.70 18.36
N SER A 249 9.19 -25.92 18.64
CA SER A 249 10.60 -26.28 18.62
C SER A 249 11.16 -26.36 17.19
N ASP A 250 12.47 -26.25 17.04
CA ASP A 250 13.13 -26.36 15.73
C ASP A 250 12.80 -27.71 15.06
N GLU A 251 12.73 -28.82 15.85
CA GLU A 251 12.38 -30.13 15.31
C GLU A 251 10.94 -30.21 14.81
N GLU A 252 10.00 -29.50 15.45
CA GLU A 252 8.61 -29.41 14.99
C GLU A 252 8.54 -28.61 13.68
N ILE A 253 9.24 -27.48 13.62
CA ILE A 253 9.27 -26.66 12.41
C ILE A 253 9.90 -27.40 11.23
N GLU A 254 10.98 -28.15 11.43
CA GLU A 254 11.58 -28.99 10.36
C GLU A 254 10.59 -30.04 9.84
N LYS A 255 9.84 -30.71 10.71
CA LYS A 255 8.81 -31.66 10.30
C LYS A 255 7.68 -30.99 9.50
N ILE A 256 7.24 -29.80 9.93
CA ILE A 256 6.23 -29.05 9.21
C ILE A 256 6.76 -28.62 7.84
N PHE A 257 8.00 -28.16 7.77
CA PHE A 257 8.65 -27.76 6.52
C PHE A 257 8.79 -28.92 5.53
N GLU A 258 9.19 -30.10 6.03
CA GLU A 258 9.26 -31.35 5.23
C GLU A 258 7.89 -31.71 4.64
N LYS A 259 6.80 -31.61 5.43
CA LYS A 259 5.43 -31.81 4.91
C LYS A 259 5.13 -30.86 3.75
N GLY A 260 5.47 -29.57 3.87
CA GLY A 260 5.26 -28.58 2.81
C GLY A 260 6.03 -28.92 1.53
N LEU A 261 7.28 -29.36 1.65
CA LEU A 261 8.10 -29.78 0.50
C LEU A 261 7.55 -31.04 -0.18
N ASN A 262 6.98 -31.96 0.58
CA ASN A 262 6.43 -33.22 0.11
C ASN A 262 4.98 -33.12 -0.36
N HIS A 263 4.38 -31.92 -0.43
CA HIS A 263 2.97 -31.69 -0.75
C HIS A 263 2.00 -32.42 0.21
N GLU A 264 2.42 -32.66 1.44
CA GLU A 264 1.56 -33.23 2.47
C GLU A 264 0.64 -32.16 3.09
N ALA A 265 -0.47 -32.59 3.66
CA ALA A 265 -1.40 -31.66 4.29
C ALA A 265 -0.78 -31.03 5.55
N VAL A 266 -0.77 -29.69 5.58
CA VAL A 266 -0.38 -28.88 6.74
C VAL A 266 -1.64 -28.33 7.39
N THR A 267 -1.82 -28.57 8.68
CA THR A 267 -2.97 -28.04 9.43
C THR A 267 -2.85 -26.51 9.63
N THR A 268 -3.95 -25.84 9.96
CA THR A 268 -3.93 -24.42 10.27
C THR A 268 -2.97 -24.09 11.42
N PHE A 269 -2.93 -24.92 12.45
CA PHE A 269 -2.05 -24.73 13.60
C PHE A 269 -0.57 -24.88 13.21
N GLU A 270 -0.22 -25.93 12.46
CA GLU A 270 1.15 -26.10 11.92
C GLU A 270 1.55 -24.93 10.99
N CYS A 271 0.59 -24.42 10.20
CA CYS A 271 0.83 -23.25 9.37
C CYS A 271 1.16 -22.01 10.21
N ASP A 272 0.44 -21.80 11.32
CA ASP A 272 0.71 -20.70 12.26
C ASP A 272 2.06 -20.88 12.97
N GLN A 273 2.44 -22.11 13.33
CA GLN A 273 3.77 -22.41 13.90
C GLN A 273 4.88 -22.07 12.91
N TYR A 274 4.76 -22.52 11.66
CA TYR A 274 5.72 -22.21 10.61
C TYR A 274 5.84 -20.70 10.35
N LYS A 275 4.71 -20.00 10.19
CA LYS A 275 4.69 -18.55 9.97
C LYS A 275 5.26 -17.79 11.16
N THR A 276 5.01 -18.25 12.39
CA THR A 276 5.61 -17.67 13.60
C THR A 276 7.14 -17.78 13.55
N ALA A 277 7.68 -18.98 13.28
CA ALA A 277 9.11 -19.19 13.15
C ALA A 277 9.73 -18.35 12.02
N PHE A 278 9.03 -18.25 10.89
CA PHE A 278 9.46 -17.42 9.76
C PHE A 278 9.51 -15.93 10.13
N LEU A 279 8.46 -15.39 10.75
CA LEU A 279 8.40 -13.98 11.15
C LEU A 279 9.45 -13.63 12.20
N LEU A 280 9.70 -14.51 13.17
CA LEU A 280 10.76 -14.33 14.16
C LEU A 280 12.15 -14.27 13.51
N PHE A 281 12.40 -15.17 12.56
CA PHE A 281 13.65 -15.18 11.80
C PHE A 281 13.81 -13.91 10.96
N ILE A 282 12.79 -13.56 10.14
CA ILE A 282 12.94 -12.49 9.17
C ILE A 282 12.98 -11.10 9.83
N ALA A 283 12.27 -10.90 10.95
CA ALA A 283 12.30 -9.65 11.71
C ALA A 283 13.71 -9.33 12.25
N LYS A 284 14.45 -10.35 12.66
CA LYS A 284 15.86 -10.21 13.05
C LYS A 284 16.74 -9.73 11.89
N GLU A 285 16.50 -10.26 10.70
CA GLU A 285 17.22 -9.84 9.49
C GLU A 285 16.81 -8.42 9.06
N TYR A 286 15.54 -8.04 9.17
CA TYR A 286 15.10 -6.66 8.93
C TYR A 286 15.79 -5.67 9.86
N LYS A 287 15.91 -6.02 11.16
CA LYS A 287 16.65 -5.19 12.10
C LYS A 287 18.12 -5.08 11.72
N ARG A 288 18.76 -6.19 11.33
CA ARG A 288 20.18 -6.23 10.92
C ARG A 288 20.44 -5.33 9.71
N LEU A 289 19.55 -5.35 8.72
CA LEU A 289 19.65 -4.55 7.50
C LEU A 289 19.11 -3.13 7.64
N GLY A 290 18.46 -2.80 8.77
CA GLY A 290 17.80 -1.50 8.98
C GLY A 290 16.50 -1.30 8.20
N TRP A 291 15.92 -2.38 7.68
CA TRP A 291 14.67 -2.34 6.92
C TRP A 291 13.45 -2.13 7.82
N VAL A 292 12.46 -1.45 7.30
CA VAL A 292 11.15 -1.28 7.95
C VAL A 292 10.27 -2.48 7.63
N MET A 293 9.67 -3.06 8.66
CA MET A 293 8.73 -4.17 8.55
C MET A 293 7.29 -3.65 8.48
N GLN A 294 6.60 -3.84 7.36
CA GLN A 294 5.18 -3.53 7.21
C GLN A 294 4.34 -4.79 7.35
N LEU A 295 3.38 -4.77 8.25
CA LEU A 295 2.43 -5.86 8.49
C LEU A 295 1.02 -5.41 8.12
N HIS A 296 0.51 -5.89 7.00
CA HIS A 296 -0.87 -5.73 6.56
C HIS A 296 -1.68 -6.96 6.97
N TYR A 297 -2.73 -6.78 7.75
CA TYR A 297 -3.56 -7.88 8.24
C TYR A 297 -5.05 -7.51 8.31
N GLY A 298 -5.91 -8.47 8.68
CA GLY A 298 -7.34 -8.25 8.83
C GLY A 298 -8.12 -8.33 7.51
N CYS A 299 -7.54 -8.95 6.49
CA CYS A 299 -8.20 -9.23 5.22
C CYS A 299 -8.58 -10.72 5.12
N LYS A 300 -9.85 -11.01 4.89
CA LYS A 300 -10.28 -12.34 4.45
C LYS A 300 -10.33 -12.37 2.94
N ARG A 301 -9.46 -13.16 2.34
CA ARG A 301 -9.27 -13.20 0.88
C ARG A 301 -10.14 -14.25 0.22
N ASP A 302 -10.40 -14.03 -1.09
CA ASP A 302 -11.00 -15.01 -2.00
C ASP A 302 -12.32 -15.60 -1.51
N ASN A 303 -13.23 -14.76 -0.99
CA ASN A 303 -14.48 -15.21 -0.35
C ASN A 303 -15.50 -15.82 -1.32
N ASN A 304 -15.32 -15.68 -2.62
CA ASN A 304 -16.17 -16.25 -3.65
C ASN A 304 -15.40 -17.31 -4.46
N THR A 305 -15.50 -18.57 -4.04
CA THR A 305 -14.78 -19.68 -4.67
C THR A 305 -15.08 -19.83 -6.17
N THR A 306 -16.33 -19.60 -6.59
CA THR A 306 -16.71 -19.65 -8.00
C THR A 306 -15.95 -18.62 -8.83
N MET A 307 -15.87 -17.39 -8.31
CA MET A 307 -15.17 -16.32 -9.01
C MET A 307 -13.65 -16.44 -8.91
N TYR A 308 -13.13 -16.95 -7.80
CA TYR A 308 -11.72 -17.29 -7.68
C TYR A 308 -11.27 -18.30 -8.74
N ASN A 309 -12.05 -19.37 -8.92
CA ASN A 309 -11.76 -20.39 -9.95
C ASN A 309 -11.84 -19.85 -11.39
N LYS A 310 -12.63 -18.78 -11.60
CA LYS A 310 -12.79 -18.15 -12.91
C LYS A 310 -11.74 -17.08 -13.20
N LEU A 311 -11.40 -16.24 -12.22
CA LEU A 311 -10.64 -15.00 -12.41
C LEU A 311 -9.30 -14.99 -11.65
N GLY A 312 -9.10 -15.88 -10.70
CA GLY A 312 -7.92 -15.88 -9.82
C GLY A 312 -8.02 -14.90 -8.64
N PRO A 313 -6.90 -14.72 -7.91
CA PRO A 313 -6.82 -13.83 -6.76
C PRO A 313 -6.82 -12.35 -7.16
N ASP A 314 -6.99 -11.46 -6.17
CA ASP A 314 -6.90 -10.01 -6.31
C ASP A 314 -7.88 -9.40 -7.34
N THR A 315 -9.05 -10.01 -7.49
CA THR A 315 -10.07 -9.58 -8.45
C THR A 315 -11.31 -8.91 -7.82
N GLY A 316 -11.23 -8.55 -6.53
CA GLY A 316 -12.26 -7.75 -5.84
C GLY A 316 -13.23 -8.57 -4.97
N TYR A 317 -12.90 -9.81 -4.62
CA TYR A 317 -13.75 -10.70 -3.80
C TYR A 317 -13.24 -10.88 -2.37
N ASP A 318 -12.42 -9.95 -1.90
CA ASP A 318 -11.91 -9.90 -0.54
C ASP A 318 -12.82 -9.06 0.37
N CYS A 319 -12.75 -9.26 1.67
CA CYS A 319 -13.48 -8.47 2.65
C CYS A 319 -12.69 -8.26 3.95
N ILE A 320 -13.20 -7.37 4.79
CA ILE A 320 -12.68 -7.14 6.14
C ILE A 320 -12.90 -8.42 6.96
N SER A 321 -11.87 -8.81 7.72
CA SER A 321 -11.93 -9.85 8.75
C SER A 321 -11.94 -9.20 10.13
N ASN A 322 -12.75 -9.73 11.04
CA ASN A 322 -12.71 -9.38 12.47
C ASN A 322 -11.92 -10.39 13.30
N TYR A 323 -11.29 -11.36 12.67
CA TYR A 323 -10.40 -12.30 13.34
C TYR A 323 -8.98 -11.76 13.33
N ALA A 324 -8.63 -11.03 14.39
CA ALA A 324 -7.28 -10.52 14.63
C ALA A 324 -7.06 -10.50 16.16
N PRO A 325 -6.68 -11.66 16.76
CA PRO A 325 -6.52 -11.76 18.21
C PRO A 325 -5.43 -10.83 18.72
N ALA A 326 -5.77 -9.93 19.63
CA ALA A 326 -4.84 -8.98 20.23
C ALA A 326 -3.65 -9.68 20.91
N ASP A 327 -3.92 -10.78 21.61
CA ASP A 327 -2.91 -11.56 22.31
C ASP A 327 -1.85 -12.12 21.36
N GLN A 328 -2.26 -12.59 20.17
CA GLN A 328 -1.30 -13.10 19.19
C GLN A 328 -0.41 -11.99 18.61
N LEU A 329 -0.98 -10.82 18.30
CA LEU A 329 -0.23 -9.67 17.84
C LEU A 329 0.81 -9.23 18.88
N THR A 330 0.39 -9.03 20.13
CA THR A 330 1.27 -8.57 21.20
C THR A 330 2.33 -9.61 21.55
N ASN A 331 1.98 -10.89 21.62
CA ASN A 331 2.92 -11.98 21.87
C ASN A 331 3.95 -12.11 20.75
N MET A 332 3.55 -11.91 19.46
CA MET A 332 4.49 -11.91 18.34
C MET A 332 5.47 -10.74 18.45
N LEU A 333 4.99 -9.53 18.73
CA LEU A 333 5.86 -8.36 18.88
C LEU A 333 6.83 -8.53 20.08
N ASP A 334 6.36 -9.09 21.18
CA ASP A 334 7.18 -9.36 22.36
C ASP A 334 8.25 -10.42 22.07
N ALA A 335 7.88 -11.51 21.41
CA ALA A 335 8.82 -12.55 21.01
C ALA A 335 9.87 -12.04 20.02
N ILE A 336 9.51 -11.17 19.06
CA ILE A 336 10.47 -10.51 18.17
C ILE A 336 11.42 -9.62 19.00
N ASN A 337 10.85 -8.88 19.98
CA ASN A 337 11.63 -8.00 20.83
C ASN A 337 12.65 -8.77 21.68
N GLU A 338 12.28 -9.91 22.24
CA GLU A 338 13.18 -10.80 22.99
C GLU A 338 14.23 -11.47 22.09
N ASN A 339 13.87 -11.79 20.84
CA ASN A 339 14.74 -12.49 19.88
C ASN A 339 15.67 -11.55 19.10
N GLY A 340 16.24 -10.55 19.74
CA GLY A 340 17.22 -9.64 19.14
C GLY A 340 16.71 -8.20 18.96
N GLY A 341 15.49 -7.92 19.39
CA GLY A 341 14.87 -6.60 19.37
C GLY A 341 14.09 -6.31 18.10
N LEU A 342 13.05 -5.51 18.24
CA LEU A 342 12.17 -5.11 17.15
C LEU A 342 12.91 -4.26 16.09
N PRO A 343 12.67 -4.50 14.80
CA PRO A 343 12.93 -3.50 13.75
C PRO A 343 11.97 -2.31 13.89
N LYS A 344 12.05 -1.33 13.03
CA LYS A 344 10.98 -0.36 12.82
C LYS A 344 9.79 -1.09 12.19
N ILE A 345 8.58 -0.94 12.74
CA ILE A 345 7.38 -1.68 12.31
C ILE A 345 6.24 -0.72 12.02
N ILE A 346 5.48 -1.01 10.96
CA ILE A 346 4.21 -0.34 10.65
C ILE A 346 3.11 -1.41 10.64
N LEU A 347 2.06 -1.17 11.41
CA LEU A 347 0.89 -2.05 11.51
C LEU A 347 -0.28 -1.46 10.72
N TYR A 348 -0.84 -2.25 9.81
CA TYR A 348 -2.04 -1.90 9.05
C TYR A 348 -3.10 -2.97 9.30
N SER A 349 -4.23 -2.60 9.89
CA SER A 349 -5.41 -3.47 9.90
C SER A 349 -6.42 -3.02 8.85
N LEU A 350 -7.00 -4.00 8.15
CA LEU A 350 -8.12 -3.71 7.26
C LEU A 350 -9.42 -3.51 8.05
N ASN A 351 -9.47 -3.99 9.30
CA ASN A 351 -10.58 -3.78 10.20
C ASN A 351 -10.42 -2.45 10.95
N PRO A 352 -11.27 -1.43 10.69
CA PRO A 352 -11.18 -0.14 11.39
C PRO A 352 -11.52 -0.23 12.88
N GLY A 353 -12.07 -1.37 13.33
CA GLY A 353 -12.26 -1.65 14.76
C GLY A 353 -10.97 -1.93 15.54
N ASP A 354 -9.85 -2.09 14.83
CA ASP A 354 -8.54 -2.32 15.45
C ASP A 354 -7.73 -1.02 15.67
N ASP A 355 -8.24 0.14 15.26
CA ASP A 355 -7.49 1.40 15.36
C ASP A 355 -7.04 1.70 16.79
N GLU A 356 -7.94 1.60 17.77
CA GLU A 356 -7.63 1.81 19.18
C GLU A 356 -6.74 0.70 19.76
N LEU A 357 -6.94 -0.54 19.31
CA LEU A 357 -6.06 -1.65 19.68
C LEU A 357 -4.63 -1.37 19.23
N ILE A 358 -4.44 -1.05 17.96
CA ILE A 358 -3.12 -0.71 17.40
C ILE A 358 -2.53 0.47 18.16
N GLY A 359 -3.29 1.56 18.34
CA GLY A 359 -2.85 2.76 19.04
C GLY A 359 -2.30 2.46 20.45
N THR A 360 -2.95 1.55 21.19
CA THR A 360 -2.48 1.13 22.53
C THR A 360 -1.26 0.19 22.46
N VAL A 361 -1.22 -0.73 21.50
CA VAL A 361 -0.07 -1.63 21.27
C VAL A 361 1.19 -0.86 20.92
N LEU A 362 1.08 0.21 20.12
CA LEU A 362 2.23 1.06 19.78
C LEU A 362 2.95 1.57 21.03
N GLY A 363 2.19 1.96 22.07
CA GLY A 363 2.75 2.45 23.33
C GLY A 363 3.59 1.41 24.11
N CYS A 364 3.30 0.11 23.92
CA CYS A 364 4.00 -0.98 24.62
C CYS A 364 5.43 -1.20 24.13
N PHE A 365 5.75 -0.80 22.90
CA PHE A 365 7.00 -1.18 22.23
C PHE A 365 7.84 0.00 21.70
N GLN A 366 7.53 1.23 22.11
CA GLN A 366 8.34 2.41 21.76
C GLN A 366 9.66 2.42 22.57
N ASN A 367 10.71 2.94 21.96
CA ASN A 367 11.99 3.18 22.62
C ASN A 367 12.78 4.32 21.92
N SER A 368 14.02 4.56 22.34
CA SER A 368 14.86 5.64 21.80
C SER A 368 15.60 5.33 20.50
N ASP A 369 15.45 4.11 19.94
CA ASP A 369 16.17 3.72 18.71
C ASP A 369 15.68 4.50 17.50
N ALA A 370 14.38 4.86 17.47
CA ALA A 370 13.78 5.65 16.42
C ALA A 370 12.56 6.45 16.94
N ILE A 371 12.37 7.64 16.42
CA ILE A 371 11.14 8.41 16.67
C ILE A 371 9.95 7.66 16.06
N GLY A 372 8.98 7.30 16.89
CA GLY A 372 7.84 6.50 16.47
C GLY A 372 8.27 5.15 15.89
N LYS A 373 9.07 4.38 16.64
CA LYS A 373 9.64 3.11 16.21
C LYS A 373 8.60 2.12 15.68
N ILE A 374 7.43 2.09 16.33
CA ILE A 374 6.27 1.35 15.87
C ILE A 374 5.21 2.36 15.48
N GLN A 375 4.70 2.25 14.27
CA GLN A 375 3.72 3.15 13.66
C GLN A 375 2.41 2.41 13.38
N GLN A 376 1.30 3.14 13.49
CA GLN A 376 0.08 2.78 12.80
C GLN A 376 0.19 3.26 11.36
N GLY A 377 -0.12 2.38 10.40
CA GLY A 377 -0.18 2.76 8.99
C GLY A 377 -1.37 3.66 8.67
N SER A 378 -1.36 4.27 7.50
CA SER A 378 -2.51 5.03 7.01
C SER A 378 -3.73 4.13 6.85
N ALA A 379 -4.91 4.72 6.87
CA ALA A 379 -6.16 4.01 6.60
C ALA A 379 -6.04 3.23 5.28
N TRP A 380 -6.19 1.90 5.36
CA TRP A 380 -5.80 1.00 4.29
C TRP A 380 -7.02 0.44 3.55
N TRP A 381 -6.92 0.33 2.23
CA TRP A 381 -7.85 -0.28 1.28
C TRP A 381 -9.32 0.19 1.47
N PHE A 382 -10.18 -0.58 2.14
CA PHE A 382 -11.59 -0.21 2.34
C PHE A 382 -11.79 1.02 3.24
N ASN A 383 -10.74 1.45 3.94
CA ASN A 383 -10.74 2.59 4.86
C ASN A 383 -10.02 3.83 4.30
N ASP A 384 -9.40 3.76 3.11
CA ASP A 384 -8.70 4.89 2.51
C ASP A 384 -9.68 5.91 1.87
N ASN A 385 -10.70 6.24 2.61
CA ASN A 385 -11.73 7.22 2.29
C ASN A 385 -11.77 8.32 3.36
N LYS A 386 -12.50 9.40 3.09
CA LYS A 386 -12.57 10.56 4.00
C LYS A 386 -12.83 10.15 5.46
N THR A 387 -13.90 9.40 5.67
CA THR A 387 -14.32 9.00 7.03
C THR A 387 -13.32 8.04 7.69
N GLY A 388 -12.77 7.09 6.94
CA GLY A 388 -11.77 6.16 7.43
C GLY A 388 -10.47 6.86 7.81
N MET A 389 -9.97 7.78 6.96
CA MET A 389 -8.79 8.58 7.24
C MET A 389 -8.97 9.49 8.45
N GLU A 390 -10.11 10.18 8.57
CA GLU A 390 -10.42 11.02 9.72
C GLU A 390 -10.46 10.21 11.03
N LYS A 391 -11.10 9.02 11.02
CA LYS A 391 -11.15 8.14 12.19
C LYS A 391 -9.77 7.62 12.59
N GLN A 392 -9.02 7.09 11.64
CA GLN A 392 -7.68 6.56 11.90
C GLN A 392 -6.75 7.63 12.47
N MET A 393 -6.69 8.83 11.86
CA MET A 393 -5.87 9.94 12.37
C MET A 393 -6.33 10.45 13.73
N THR A 394 -7.65 10.47 14.00
CA THR A 394 -8.19 10.86 15.29
C THR A 394 -7.84 9.84 16.38
N SER A 395 -7.96 8.54 16.09
CA SER A 395 -7.55 7.47 17.00
C SER A 395 -6.05 7.55 17.31
N LEU A 396 -5.22 7.74 16.27
CA LEU A 396 -3.77 7.91 16.44
C LEU A 396 -3.43 9.16 17.27
N ALA A 397 -4.13 10.28 17.05
CA ALA A 397 -3.92 11.51 17.82
C ALA A 397 -4.27 11.33 19.31
N ASN A 398 -5.33 10.57 19.60
CA ASN A 398 -5.77 10.31 20.97
C ASN A 398 -4.83 9.38 21.76
N LEU A 399 -4.16 8.46 21.10
CA LEU A 399 -3.41 7.36 21.73
C LEU A 399 -1.90 7.44 21.49
N GLY A 400 -1.46 8.28 20.56
CA GLY A 400 -0.07 8.45 20.17
C GLY A 400 0.29 9.88 19.82
N LEU A 401 1.23 10.07 18.92
CA LEU A 401 1.72 11.38 18.46
C LEU A 401 1.48 11.54 16.96
N LEU A 402 0.34 12.12 16.59
CA LEU A 402 -0.01 12.35 15.18
C LEU A 402 1.09 13.12 14.42
N GLY A 403 1.80 14.04 15.05
CA GLY A 403 2.89 14.79 14.43
C GLY A 403 4.05 13.91 13.92
N ASN A 404 4.17 12.67 14.39
CA ASN A 404 5.16 11.69 13.93
C ASN A 404 4.61 10.70 12.89
N PHE A 405 3.35 10.84 12.49
CA PHE A 405 2.71 9.96 11.52
C PHE A 405 3.41 10.00 10.15
N LEU A 406 3.48 8.86 9.47
CA LEU A 406 4.19 8.74 8.19
C LEU A 406 3.38 9.19 6.98
N GLY A 407 2.09 9.46 7.19
CA GLY A 407 1.21 9.93 6.15
C GLY A 407 0.77 8.85 5.15
N MET A 408 0.40 9.31 3.97
CA MET A 408 -0.24 8.52 2.91
C MET A 408 0.76 7.69 2.11
N LEU A 409 0.29 6.56 1.63
CA LEU A 409 0.84 5.75 0.54
C LEU A 409 -0.29 5.45 -0.46
N THR A 410 0.01 5.10 -1.70
CA THR A 410 -1.06 4.89 -2.68
C THR A 410 -1.66 3.49 -2.65
N ASP A 411 -0.88 2.48 -2.32
CA ASP A 411 -1.26 1.05 -2.46
C ASP A 411 -1.90 0.77 -3.83
N SER A 412 -1.41 1.41 -4.88
CA SER A 412 -2.06 1.46 -6.19
C SER A 412 -1.22 0.87 -7.30
N ARG A 413 -1.92 0.42 -8.35
CA ARG A 413 -1.34 -0.02 -9.64
C ARG A 413 -1.43 1.06 -10.73
N SER A 414 -2.07 2.21 -10.44
CA SER A 414 -2.31 3.27 -11.44
C SER A 414 -1.39 4.46 -11.26
N PHE A 415 -0.80 4.94 -12.35
CA PHE A 415 0.06 6.13 -12.36
C PHE A 415 -0.70 7.45 -12.15
N LEU A 416 -2.03 7.44 -12.14
CA LEU A 416 -2.86 8.61 -11.81
C LEU A 416 -3.17 8.69 -10.30
N SER A 417 -2.87 7.66 -9.53
CA SER A 417 -3.24 7.55 -8.11
C SER A 417 -2.45 8.48 -7.18
N TYR A 418 -1.43 9.19 -7.67
CA TYR A 418 -0.71 10.16 -6.84
C TYR A 418 -1.61 11.32 -6.39
N SER A 419 -2.73 11.58 -7.06
CA SER A 419 -3.79 12.49 -6.60
C SER A 419 -4.39 12.09 -5.24
N ARG A 420 -4.24 10.83 -4.81
CA ARG A 420 -4.66 10.37 -3.47
C ARG A 420 -3.83 11.02 -2.36
N HIS A 421 -2.57 11.40 -2.61
CA HIS A 421 -1.79 12.20 -1.66
C HIS A 421 -2.40 13.59 -1.46
N GLU A 422 -2.88 14.24 -2.51
CA GLU A 422 -3.62 15.50 -2.38
C GLU A 422 -4.92 15.30 -1.58
N TYR A 423 -5.68 14.26 -1.88
CA TYR A 423 -6.92 13.91 -1.17
C TYR A 423 -6.67 13.73 0.34
N PHE A 424 -5.66 12.94 0.69
CA PHE A 424 -5.24 12.74 2.08
C PHE A 424 -4.80 14.04 2.75
N ARG A 425 -3.94 14.84 2.10
CA ARG A 425 -3.42 16.09 2.63
C ARG A 425 -4.53 17.12 2.90
N ARG A 426 -5.56 17.16 2.06
CA ARG A 426 -6.75 17.99 2.29
C ARG A 426 -7.52 17.54 3.53
N ILE A 427 -7.74 16.24 3.69
CA ILE A 427 -8.42 15.68 4.87
C ILE A 427 -7.63 15.95 6.13
N MET A 428 -6.32 15.70 6.12
CA MET A 428 -5.42 15.95 7.25
C MET A 428 -5.41 17.43 7.66
N CYS A 429 -5.23 18.35 6.70
CA CYS A 429 -5.23 19.77 6.97
C CYS A 429 -6.59 20.26 7.49
N ASN A 430 -7.68 19.69 6.98
CA ASN A 430 -9.02 20.00 7.47
C ASN A 430 -9.25 19.54 8.91
N LEU A 431 -8.78 18.34 9.25
CA LEU A 431 -8.86 17.81 10.60
C LEU A 431 -8.06 18.66 11.60
N ILE A 432 -6.79 18.93 11.29
CA ILE A 432 -5.92 19.77 12.12
C ILE A 432 -6.49 21.19 12.23
N GLY A 433 -6.88 21.79 11.10
CA GLY A 433 -7.46 23.12 11.08
C GLY A 433 -8.74 23.23 11.91
N THR A 434 -9.57 22.18 11.92
CA THR A 434 -10.77 22.12 12.75
C THR A 434 -10.43 22.14 14.25
N TRP A 435 -9.43 21.38 14.68
CA TRP A 435 -8.97 21.40 16.08
C TRP A 435 -8.43 22.77 16.48
N VAL A 436 -7.73 23.46 15.59
CA VAL A 436 -7.23 24.82 15.86
C VAL A 436 -8.38 25.83 15.95
N GLU A 437 -9.31 25.81 14.99
CA GLU A 437 -10.47 26.73 14.99
C GLU A 437 -11.40 26.51 16.21
N ASN A 438 -11.49 25.29 16.70
CA ASN A 438 -12.24 24.94 17.90
C ASN A 438 -11.49 25.31 19.21
N GLY A 439 -10.24 25.75 19.14
CA GLY A 439 -9.42 26.06 20.32
C GLY A 439 -8.89 24.80 21.03
N GLU A 440 -8.94 23.65 20.40
CA GLU A 440 -8.41 22.37 20.93
C GLU A 440 -6.87 22.30 20.79
N TYR A 441 -6.31 23.06 19.86
CA TYR A 441 -4.87 23.23 19.66
C TYR A 441 -4.54 24.68 19.35
N PRO A 442 -3.39 25.23 19.84
CA PRO A 442 -3.05 26.62 19.60
C PRO A 442 -2.72 26.90 18.14
N TYR A 443 -3.07 28.07 17.64
CA TYR A 443 -2.60 28.55 16.34
C TYR A 443 -1.13 28.98 16.45
N ASP A 444 -0.25 28.01 16.40
CA ASP A 444 1.20 28.16 16.27
C ASP A 444 1.62 27.81 14.85
N LYS A 445 1.74 28.80 14.00
CA LYS A 445 2.00 28.65 12.57
C LYS A 445 3.29 27.88 12.30
N GLU A 446 4.36 28.12 13.06
CA GLU A 446 5.65 27.46 12.88
C GLU A 446 5.54 25.98 13.20
N ASN A 447 5.00 25.63 14.35
CA ASN A 447 4.83 24.24 14.76
C ASN A 447 3.82 23.47 13.87
N LEU A 448 2.70 24.10 13.50
CA LEU A 448 1.72 23.51 12.59
C LEU A 448 2.34 23.23 11.21
N THR A 449 3.18 24.15 10.72
CA THR A 449 3.91 23.96 9.45
C THR A 449 4.82 22.75 9.52
N GLU A 450 5.60 22.59 10.60
CA GLU A 450 6.52 21.44 10.76
C GLU A 450 5.75 20.11 10.92
N ILE A 451 4.62 20.11 11.63
CA ILE A 451 3.74 18.91 11.71
C ILE A 451 3.23 18.53 10.32
N VAL A 452 2.69 19.46 9.57
CA VAL A 452 2.11 19.20 8.23
C VAL A 452 3.18 18.76 7.23
N LYS A 453 4.37 19.39 7.21
CA LYS A 453 5.52 18.94 6.42
C LYS A 453 5.97 17.53 6.85
N GLY A 454 6.02 17.30 8.16
CA GLY A 454 6.35 16.01 8.75
C GLY A 454 5.47 14.89 8.18
N ILE A 455 4.16 15.01 8.36
CA ILE A 455 3.18 13.99 7.92
C ILE A 455 3.14 13.89 6.39
N SER A 456 3.31 15.00 5.67
CA SER A 456 3.25 14.99 4.20
C SER A 456 4.47 14.40 3.52
N TYR A 457 5.65 14.40 4.20
CA TYR A 457 6.90 14.01 3.55
C TYR A 457 8.05 13.67 4.53
N ASN A 458 8.44 14.60 5.44
CA ASN A 458 9.70 14.49 6.17
C ASN A 458 9.75 13.29 7.12
N ASN A 459 8.61 12.90 7.72
CA ASN A 459 8.56 11.76 8.63
C ASN A 459 8.87 10.44 7.90
N ALA A 460 8.31 10.25 6.70
CA ALA A 460 8.60 9.07 5.89
C ALA A 460 10.08 9.02 5.49
N VAL A 461 10.64 10.13 4.97
CA VAL A 461 12.06 10.20 4.62
C VAL A 461 12.95 9.81 5.79
N ARG A 462 12.71 10.42 6.96
CA ARG A 462 13.47 10.12 8.20
C ARG A 462 13.29 8.68 8.65
N TYR A 463 12.05 8.19 8.70
CA TYR A 463 11.72 6.89 9.26
C TYR A 463 12.31 5.75 8.44
N PHE A 464 12.18 5.80 7.13
CA PHE A 464 12.75 4.79 6.24
C PHE A 464 14.26 4.96 6.03
N GLY A 465 14.79 6.16 6.24
CA GLY A 465 16.18 6.49 5.95
C GLY A 465 16.43 6.69 4.45
N PHE A 466 15.42 7.20 3.74
CA PHE A 466 15.55 7.50 2.32
C PHE A 466 16.56 8.64 2.10
N ASP A 467 17.49 8.42 1.21
CA ASP A 467 18.45 9.44 0.75
C ASP A 467 17.80 10.26 -0.37
N LEU A 468 17.23 11.46 -0.04
CA LEU A 468 16.49 12.35 -0.94
C LEU A 468 16.93 13.79 -0.82
#